data_a146bcb34fd174efe89aa8fe9b858f6c
#
_entry.id   a146bcb34fd174efe89aa8fe9b858f6c
#
_cell.length_a   1.000
_cell.length_b   1.000
_cell.length_c   1.000
_cell.angle_alpha   90.00
_cell.angle_beta   90.00
_cell.angle_gamma   90.00
#
_symmetry.space_group_name_H-M   'P 1'
#
loop_
_entity.id
_entity.type
_entity.pdbx_description
1 polymer ?
#
loop_
_entity_poly.entity_id
_entity_poly.type
_entity_poly.pdbx_seq_one_letter_code
_entity_poly.pdbx_strand_id
1 'polypeptide(L)'
;MTDIAINTMGATSSSGRGISIDKIQVTYGLGSAQAVQALAPVDLAVADGAFVSLVGPSGCGKSTLLKVLADLMLPTQGQVLINGMPPSALRQAGRIGLVFQQANLMPWLTIEKNVKLLKELVGAKSKNAENVTLGQNPQTAQSVEQLLEVVGLKGFEKKLPHQLSGGMQQRAALARALALDPSILLMDEPFAALDEITRDRMAFELMRIWQQYRKTVIFVTHSLAEAVFLSDQVVLMSARPGRIHKIYDIDLPRPRNEETRLSDDFNRLVGEINRELYKVMLL
;
A
#
# COMPACT_ATOMS: atom_id res chain seq x y z
N MET A 1 -5.57 -23.99 41.38
CA MET A 1 -4.91 -24.73 40.29
C MET A 1 -5.95 -24.91 39.20
N THR A 2 -5.96 -24.05 38.23
CA THR A 2 -6.83 -24.17 37.04
C THR A 2 -6.03 -23.60 35.90
N ASP A 3 -5.47 -24.51 35.08
CA ASP A 3 -4.68 -24.21 33.90
C ASP A 3 -5.56 -23.53 32.86
N ILE A 4 -5.20 -22.32 32.48
CA ILE A 4 -5.75 -21.67 31.29
C ILE A 4 -4.88 -22.10 30.10
N ALA A 5 -5.38 -23.03 29.32
CA ALA A 5 -4.78 -23.47 28.07
C ALA A 5 -4.83 -22.30 27.06
N ILE A 6 -3.66 -21.78 26.69
CA ILE A 6 -3.47 -20.85 25.61
C ILE A 6 -3.61 -21.66 24.31
N ASN A 7 -4.74 -21.48 23.64
CA ASN A 7 -5.03 -22.11 22.35
C ASN A 7 -4.21 -21.37 21.26
N THR A 8 -3.02 -21.86 20.97
CA THR A 8 -2.23 -21.47 19.79
C THR A 8 -2.87 -22.11 18.56
N MET A 9 -3.84 -21.41 17.95
CA MET A 9 -4.33 -21.80 16.65
C MET A 9 -3.23 -21.65 15.62
N GLY A 10 -2.87 -22.78 15.02
CA GLY A 10 -1.81 -22.93 14.06
C GLY A 10 -1.99 -22.04 12.84
N ALA A 11 -0.90 -21.36 12.48
CA ALA A 11 -0.75 -20.72 11.20
C ALA A 11 -0.83 -21.78 10.10
N THR A 12 -1.96 -21.85 9.42
CA THR A 12 -2.12 -22.61 8.17
C THR A 12 -1.15 -22.01 7.15
N SER A 13 -0.20 -22.81 6.71
CA SER A 13 0.69 -22.54 5.58
C SER A 13 -0.13 -22.35 4.31
N SER A 14 -0.64 -21.15 4.05
CA SER A 14 -1.17 -20.78 2.76
C SER A 14 -0.02 -20.72 1.75
N SER A 15 -0.20 -21.41 0.62
CA SER A 15 0.59 -21.35 -0.61
C SER A 15 1.37 -20.02 -0.69
N GLY A 16 2.69 -20.04 -0.96
CA GLY A 16 3.64 -18.91 -0.87
C GLY A 16 3.32 -17.66 -1.69
N ARG A 17 2.04 -17.31 -1.80
CA ARG A 17 1.51 -16.10 -2.42
C ARG A 17 1.12 -15.08 -1.34
N GLY A 18 1.25 -13.79 -1.67
CA GLY A 18 1.03 -12.70 -0.74
C GLY A 18 2.34 -12.13 -0.18
N ILE A 19 2.26 -11.43 0.96
CA ILE A 19 3.43 -10.83 1.61
C ILE A 19 3.69 -11.58 2.91
N SER A 20 4.94 -11.98 3.13
CA SER A 20 5.44 -12.50 4.39
C SER A 20 6.54 -11.59 4.92
N ILE A 21 6.34 -11.04 6.11
CA ILE A 21 7.29 -10.24 6.85
C ILE A 21 7.66 -11.05 8.10
N ASP A 22 8.95 -11.41 8.22
CA ASP A 22 9.48 -12.18 9.34
C ASP A 22 10.52 -11.34 10.09
N LYS A 23 10.18 -10.92 11.30
CA LYS A 23 11.02 -10.20 12.28
C LYS A 23 11.80 -9.01 11.70
N ILE A 24 11.15 -8.26 10.81
CA ILE A 24 11.78 -7.08 10.23
C ILE A 24 12.09 -6.06 11.31
N GLN A 25 13.37 -5.64 11.35
CA GLN A 25 13.86 -4.55 12.18
C GLN A 25 14.54 -3.50 11.31
N VAL A 26 14.41 -2.23 11.72
CA VAL A 26 15.12 -1.12 11.08
C VAL A 26 15.69 -0.20 12.15
N THR A 27 17.02 -0.01 12.09
CA THR A 27 17.74 0.95 12.92
C THR A 27 18.47 1.93 12.00
N TYR A 28 18.11 3.21 12.09
CA TYR A 28 18.84 4.28 11.39
C TYR A 28 20.15 4.58 12.11
N GLY A 29 21.19 4.89 11.35
CA GLY A 29 22.50 5.24 11.90
C GLY A 29 23.17 4.10 12.67
N LEU A 30 22.98 2.85 12.24
CA LEU A 30 23.56 1.68 12.88
C LEU A 30 25.10 1.84 13.00
N GLY A 31 25.62 1.62 14.21
CA GLY A 31 27.05 1.82 14.52
C GLY A 31 27.43 3.25 14.90
N SER A 32 26.51 4.20 14.90
CA SER A 32 26.74 5.56 15.39
C SER A 32 26.20 5.75 16.82
N ALA A 33 26.68 6.78 17.52
CA ALA A 33 26.16 7.18 18.82
C ALA A 33 24.69 7.69 18.76
N GLN A 34 24.18 7.95 17.57
CA GLN A 34 22.81 8.45 17.32
C GLN A 34 21.93 7.38 16.67
N ALA A 35 22.22 6.09 16.89
CA ALA A 35 21.41 5.01 16.35
C ALA A 35 19.97 5.08 16.91
N VAL A 36 18.97 5.07 16.01
CA VAL A 36 17.55 5.11 16.36
C VAL A 36 16.85 3.90 15.77
N GLN A 37 16.31 3.05 16.64
CA GLN A 37 15.48 1.93 16.22
C GLN A 37 14.11 2.46 15.77
N ALA A 38 13.86 2.45 14.48
CA ALA A 38 12.60 2.88 13.88
C ALA A 38 11.53 1.79 13.91
N LEU A 39 11.94 0.53 13.69
CA LEU A 39 11.08 -0.64 13.79
C LEU A 39 11.72 -1.68 14.73
N ALA A 40 10.98 -2.09 15.76
CA ALA A 40 11.23 -3.32 16.51
C ALA A 40 10.84 -4.53 15.62
N PRO A 41 11.09 -5.78 16.04
CA PRO A 41 10.70 -6.92 15.23
C PRO A 41 9.22 -6.86 14.85
N VAL A 42 8.96 -6.85 13.54
CA VAL A 42 7.63 -6.85 12.93
C VAL A 42 7.41 -8.16 12.20
N ASP A 43 6.33 -8.84 12.55
CA ASP A 43 5.83 -10.03 11.87
C ASP A 43 4.46 -9.72 11.27
N LEU A 44 4.28 -9.95 9.96
CA LEU A 44 3.00 -9.72 9.28
C LEU A 44 2.87 -10.64 8.08
N ALA A 45 1.73 -11.30 7.98
CA ALA A 45 1.33 -12.04 6.78
C ALA A 45 0.14 -11.36 6.12
N VAL A 46 0.24 -11.13 4.81
CA VAL A 46 -0.82 -10.51 4.00
C VAL A 46 -1.19 -11.47 2.88
N ALA A 47 -2.47 -11.83 2.77
CA ALA A 47 -2.94 -12.71 1.72
C ALA A 47 -2.81 -12.06 0.33
N ASP A 48 -2.62 -12.89 -0.71
CA ASP A 48 -2.61 -12.40 -2.10
C ASP A 48 -3.94 -11.76 -2.45
N GLY A 49 -3.89 -10.59 -3.09
CA GLY A 49 -5.06 -9.81 -3.44
C GLY A 49 -5.74 -9.09 -2.27
N ALA A 50 -5.25 -9.19 -1.03
CA ALA A 50 -5.83 -8.48 0.10
C ALA A 50 -5.48 -6.99 0.10
N PHE A 51 -6.38 -6.19 0.67
CA PHE A 51 -6.17 -4.77 0.94
C PHE A 51 -5.90 -4.59 2.44
N VAL A 52 -4.69 -4.17 2.81
CA VAL A 52 -4.27 -3.99 4.20
C VAL A 52 -3.87 -2.54 4.47
N SER A 53 -4.49 -1.92 5.46
CA SER A 53 -4.12 -0.57 5.91
C SER A 53 -3.20 -0.61 7.13
N LEU A 54 -2.17 0.25 7.11
CA LEU A 54 -1.31 0.54 8.25
C LEU A 54 -1.74 1.86 8.87
N VAL A 55 -2.14 1.83 10.13
CA VAL A 55 -2.55 3.02 10.90
C VAL A 55 -1.72 3.13 12.18
N GLY A 56 -1.65 4.32 12.75
CA GLY A 56 -0.89 4.56 13.98
C GLY A 56 -0.36 5.98 14.07
N PRO A 57 0.21 6.39 15.21
CA PRO A 57 0.71 7.74 15.42
C PRO A 57 1.84 8.10 14.46
N SER A 58 2.12 9.40 14.33
CA SER A 58 3.26 9.87 13.54
C SER A 58 4.58 9.32 14.11
N GLY A 59 5.47 8.88 13.21
CA GLY A 59 6.76 8.31 13.60
C GLY A 59 6.71 6.86 14.10
N CYS A 60 5.57 6.14 14.00
CA CYS A 60 5.50 4.73 14.38
C CYS A 60 6.05 3.76 13.32
N GLY A 61 6.70 4.25 12.27
CA GLY A 61 7.42 3.39 11.31
C GLY A 61 6.63 2.90 10.11
N LYS A 62 5.38 3.36 9.86
CA LYS A 62 4.55 2.97 8.70
C LYS A 62 5.28 3.16 7.36
N SER A 63 5.75 4.38 7.11
CA SER A 63 6.51 4.69 5.87
C SER A 63 7.86 3.99 5.83
N THR A 64 8.48 3.69 6.99
CA THR A 64 9.71 2.89 7.05
C THR A 64 9.44 1.45 6.61
N LEU A 65 8.39 0.82 7.12
CA LEU A 65 7.97 -0.51 6.70
C LEU A 65 7.64 -0.54 5.20
N LEU A 66 6.91 0.46 4.72
CA LEU A 66 6.57 0.58 3.30
C LEU A 66 7.82 0.73 2.43
N LYS A 67 8.84 1.49 2.86
CA LYS A 67 10.12 1.60 2.15
C LYS A 67 10.88 0.27 2.08
N VAL A 68 10.81 -0.56 3.12
CA VAL A 68 11.39 -1.91 3.11
C VAL A 68 10.67 -2.79 2.09
N LEU A 69 9.33 -2.77 2.08
CA LEU A 69 8.52 -3.51 1.09
C LEU A 69 8.78 -3.05 -0.35
N ALA A 70 9.10 -1.77 -0.54
CA ALA A 70 9.41 -1.19 -1.85
C ALA A 70 10.85 -1.44 -2.32
N ASP A 71 11.70 -2.10 -1.51
CA ASP A 71 13.15 -2.22 -1.75
C ASP A 71 13.85 -0.86 -1.90
N LEU A 72 13.33 0.16 -1.21
CA LEU A 72 13.95 1.49 -1.10
C LEU A 72 14.84 1.60 0.14
N MET A 73 14.75 0.62 1.03
CA MET A 73 15.53 0.51 2.25
C MET A 73 15.73 -0.96 2.60
N LEU A 74 16.95 -1.32 2.97
CA LEU A 74 17.24 -2.66 3.50
C LEU A 74 16.88 -2.69 5.00
N PRO A 75 16.24 -3.76 5.48
CA PRO A 75 16.06 -3.97 6.90
C PRO A 75 17.42 -4.22 7.58
N THR A 76 17.52 -3.87 8.87
CA THR A 76 18.71 -4.19 9.68
C THR A 76 18.75 -5.68 10.03
N GLN A 77 17.57 -6.27 10.25
CA GLN A 77 17.39 -7.71 10.52
C GLN A 77 16.03 -8.16 9.96
N GLY A 78 15.86 -9.46 9.83
CA GLY A 78 14.64 -10.08 9.34
C GLY A 78 14.58 -10.20 7.84
N GLN A 79 13.45 -10.69 7.32
CA GLN A 79 13.27 -10.99 5.90
C GLN A 79 11.85 -10.60 5.44
N VAL A 80 11.77 -10.13 4.20
CA VAL A 80 10.50 -9.93 3.48
C VAL A 80 10.49 -10.80 2.24
N LEU A 81 9.38 -11.48 2.03
CA LEU A 81 9.06 -12.16 0.77
C LEU A 81 7.70 -11.68 0.27
N ILE A 82 7.63 -11.41 -1.02
CA ILE A 82 6.39 -11.06 -1.73
C ILE A 82 6.21 -12.10 -2.83
N ASN A 83 5.15 -12.88 -2.76
CA ASN A 83 4.93 -14.04 -3.64
C ASN A 83 6.14 -14.99 -3.68
N GLY A 84 6.77 -15.22 -2.52
CA GLY A 84 7.95 -16.07 -2.38
C GLY A 84 9.27 -15.46 -2.89
N MET A 85 9.26 -14.22 -3.38
CA MET A 85 10.44 -13.53 -3.92
C MET A 85 10.85 -12.33 -3.04
N PRO A 86 12.15 -11.99 -2.99
CA PRO A 86 12.59 -10.79 -2.29
C PRO A 86 12.09 -9.52 -3.02
N PRO A 87 11.81 -8.41 -2.29
CA PRO A 87 11.36 -7.15 -2.90
C PRO A 87 12.26 -6.63 -4.03
N SER A 88 13.57 -6.85 -3.92
CA SER A 88 14.54 -6.44 -4.93
C SER A 88 14.29 -7.08 -6.32
N ALA A 89 13.92 -8.35 -6.37
CA ALA A 89 13.58 -9.03 -7.61
C ALA A 89 12.30 -8.45 -8.24
N LEU A 90 11.29 -8.19 -7.41
CA LEU A 90 10.02 -7.58 -7.88
C LEU A 90 10.22 -6.14 -8.36
N ARG A 91 11.03 -5.33 -7.65
CA ARG A 91 11.35 -3.96 -8.08
C ARG A 91 12.08 -3.95 -9.41
N GLN A 92 13.08 -4.81 -9.59
CA GLN A 92 13.81 -4.94 -10.86
C GLN A 92 12.91 -5.36 -12.02
N ALA A 93 11.94 -6.22 -11.74
CA ALA A 93 10.93 -6.66 -12.71
C ALA A 93 9.79 -5.65 -12.93
N GLY A 94 9.78 -4.49 -12.25
CA GLY A 94 8.69 -3.52 -12.34
C GLY A 94 7.36 -4.01 -11.75
N ARG A 95 7.41 -4.96 -10.80
CA ARG A 95 6.22 -5.59 -10.21
C ARG A 95 5.76 -4.95 -8.90
N ILE A 96 6.36 -3.84 -8.48
CA ILE A 96 5.95 -3.01 -7.36
C ILE A 96 5.42 -1.69 -7.89
N GLY A 97 4.14 -1.40 -7.64
CA GLY A 97 3.53 -0.09 -7.87
C GLY A 97 3.65 0.75 -6.60
N LEU A 98 4.09 2.01 -6.74
CA LEU A 98 4.29 2.90 -5.60
C LEU A 98 3.57 4.22 -5.83
N VAL A 99 2.74 4.62 -4.87
CA VAL A 99 2.01 5.89 -4.85
C VAL A 99 2.40 6.62 -3.57
N PHE A 100 2.92 7.83 -3.72
CA PHE A 100 3.33 8.69 -2.61
C PHE A 100 2.23 9.69 -2.24
N GLN A 101 2.37 10.31 -1.08
CA GLN A 101 1.52 11.41 -0.61
C GLN A 101 1.46 12.55 -1.64
N GLN A 102 2.58 12.91 -2.23
CA GLN A 102 2.63 13.79 -3.40
C GLN A 102 2.62 12.94 -4.66
N ALA A 103 1.86 13.34 -5.68
CA ALA A 103 1.72 12.59 -6.92
C ALA A 103 3.06 12.39 -7.67
N ASN A 104 4.04 13.26 -7.43
CA ASN A 104 5.38 13.22 -8.02
C ASN A 104 5.35 12.99 -9.54
N LEU A 105 4.43 13.69 -10.22
CA LEU A 105 4.38 13.73 -11.67
C LEU A 105 5.49 14.63 -12.20
N MET A 106 6.08 14.24 -13.34
CA MET A 106 7.07 15.08 -14.02
C MET A 106 6.36 16.31 -14.59
N PRO A 107 6.63 17.54 -14.12
CA PRO A 107 5.83 18.71 -14.46
C PRO A 107 5.92 19.12 -15.94
N TRP A 108 6.96 18.71 -16.64
CA TRP A 108 7.18 18.96 -18.07
C TRP A 108 6.62 17.85 -19.00
N LEU A 109 6.08 16.77 -18.45
CA LEU A 109 5.46 15.69 -19.21
C LEU A 109 3.94 15.79 -19.12
N THR A 110 3.25 15.47 -20.23
CA THR A 110 1.80 15.29 -20.23
C THR A 110 1.39 14.12 -19.32
N ILE A 111 0.13 14.06 -18.96
CA ILE A 111 -0.41 12.97 -18.11
C ILE A 111 -0.17 11.61 -18.76
N GLU A 112 -0.45 11.47 -20.05
CA GLU A 112 -0.16 10.26 -20.81
C GLU A 112 1.32 9.87 -20.72
N LYS A 113 2.24 10.80 -20.92
CA LYS A 113 3.68 10.56 -20.83
C LYS A 113 4.13 10.21 -19.41
N ASN A 114 3.52 10.84 -18.39
CA ASN A 114 3.77 10.48 -17.01
C ASN A 114 3.37 9.03 -16.70
N VAL A 115 2.24 8.56 -17.22
CA VAL A 115 1.78 7.18 -17.05
C VAL A 115 2.65 6.20 -17.82
N LYS A 116 3.08 6.55 -19.05
CA LYS A 116 3.99 5.73 -19.88
C LYS A 116 5.40 5.62 -19.33
N LEU A 117 5.86 6.61 -18.58
CA LEU A 117 7.25 6.79 -18.18
C LEU A 117 7.90 5.52 -17.62
N LEU A 118 7.22 4.83 -16.70
CA LEU A 118 7.76 3.62 -16.08
C LEU A 118 7.85 2.46 -17.07
N LYS A 119 6.89 2.32 -18.00
CA LYS A 119 6.94 1.29 -19.06
C LYS A 119 8.15 1.50 -19.97
N GLU A 120 8.44 2.74 -20.33
CA GLU A 120 9.57 3.08 -21.18
C GLU A 120 10.91 2.79 -20.48
N LEU A 121 11.02 3.15 -19.19
CA LEU A 121 12.24 2.91 -18.40
C LEU A 121 12.52 1.42 -18.18
N VAL A 122 11.50 0.63 -17.87
CA VAL A 122 11.64 -0.82 -17.67
C VAL A 122 11.90 -1.51 -19.00
N GLY A 123 11.18 -1.13 -20.08
CA GLY A 123 11.36 -1.68 -21.43
C GLY A 123 12.75 -1.39 -22.02
N ALA A 124 13.33 -0.22 -21.72
CA ALA A 124 14.69 0.11 -22.13
C ALA A 124 15.74 -0.77 -21.43
N LYS A 125 15.55 -1.12 -20.16
CA LYS A 125 16.44 -2.02 -19.42
C LYS A 125 16.33 -3.47 -19.90
N SER A 126 15.14 -3.94 -20.26
CA SER A 126 14.91 -5.31 -20.72
C SER A 126 15.57 -5.62 -22.08
N LYS A 127 15.78 -4.61 -22.91
CA LYS A 127 16.52 -4.79 -24.20
C LYS A 127 18.03 -5.06 -24.00
N ASN A 128 18.55 -4.76 -22.82
CA ASN A 128 19.99 -4.92 -22.48
C ASN A 128 20.25 -6.06 -21.49
N ALA A 129 19.22 -6.78 -21.04
CA ALA A 129 19.36 -7.89 -20.09
C ALA A 129 18.78 -9.16 -20.74
N GLU A 130 19.66 -10.04 -21.20
CA GLU A 130 19.32 -11.42 -21.48
C GLU A 130 18.80 -12.07 -20.20
N ASN A 131 17.55 -12.62 -20.23
CA ASN A 131 16.95 -13.45 -19.19
C ASN A 131 16.37 -12.81 -17.93
N VAL A 132 15.36 -11.93 -18.03
CA VAL A 132 14.34 -11.84 -16.98
C VAL A 132 12.94 -11.80 -17.62
N THR A 133 12.49 -12.93 -18.11
CA THR A 133 11.09 -13.13 -18.52
C THR A 133 10.27 -13.48 -17.28
N LEU A 134 10.07 -12.53 -16.36
CA LEU A 134 9.06 -12.67 -15.33
C LEU A 134 7.72 -12.24 -15.94
N GLY A 135 7.01 -13.22 -16.52
CA GLY A 135 5.57 -13.27 -16.71
C GLY A 135 4.81 -11.97 -16.96
N GLN A 136 5.23 -11.14 -17.91
CA GLN A 136 4.29 -10.22 -18.51
C GLN A 136 3.35 -11.07 -19.39
N ASN A 137 2.11 -11.23 -18.93
CA ASN A 137 1.08 -11.76 -19.82
C ASN A 137 0.76 -10.63 -20.82
N PRO A 138 1.15 -10.76 -22.11
CA PRO A 138 0.90 -9.70 -23.10
C PRO A 138 -0.59 -9.37 -23.27
N GLN A 139 -1.47 -10.28 -22.81
CA GLN A 139 -2.93 -10.15 -22.90
C GLN A 139 -3.55 -9.31 -21.78
N THR A 140 -2.81 -9.00 -20.71
CA THR A 140 -3.30 -8.18 -19.57
C THR A 140 -2.70 -6.78 -19.54
N ALA A 141 -1.75 -6.46 -20.40
CA ALA A 141 -1.12 -5.13 -20.45
C ALA A 141 -2.13 -4.11 -21.00
N GLN A 142 -2.78 -3.38 -20.09
CA GLN A 142 -3.69 -2.31 -20.47
C GLN A 142 -2.97 -1.18 -21.21
N SER A 143 -3.68 -0.58 -22.16
CA SER A 143 -3.21 0.65 -22.81
C SER A 143 -3.27 1.81 -21.79
N VAL A 144 -2.49 2.85 -22.03
CA VAL A 144 -2.50 4.04 -21.17
C VAL A 144 -3.86 4.72 -21.22
N GLU A 145 -4.51 4.71 -22.36
CA GLU A 145 -5.86 5.24 -22.56
C GLU A 145 -6.87 4.51 -21.66
N GLN A 146 -6.81 3.18 -21.62
CA GLN A 146 -7.66 2.37 -20.74
C GLN A 146 -7.39 2.67 -19.26
N LEU A 147 -6.12 2.79 -18.86
CA LEU A 147 -5.77 3.15 -17.49
C LEU A 147 -6.29 4.53 -17.10
N LEU A 148 -6.15 5.52 -18.00
CA LEU A 148 -6.67 6.87 -17.76
C LEU A 148 -8.21 6.90 -17.71
N GLU A 149 -8.88 6.08 -18.52
CA GLU A 149 -10.33 5.93 -18.42
C GLU A 149 -10.77 5.30 -17.10
N VAL A 150 -10.07 4.25 -16.64
CA VAL A 150 -10.34 3.58 -15.36
C VAL A 150 -10.21 4.54 -14.17
N VAL A 151 -9.19 5.42 -14.18
CA VAL A 151 -9.02 6.42 -13.11
C VAL A 151 -9.83 7.71 -13.35
N GLY A 152 -10.72 7.73 -14.34
CA GLY A 152 -11.58 8.88 -14.63
C GLY A 152 -10.84 10.12 -15.15
N LEU A 153 -9.76 9.90 -15.92
CA LEU A 153 -8.95 10.96 -16.55
C LEU A 153 -9.01 10.94 -18.08
N LYS A 154 -10.02 10.29 -18.66
CA LYS A 154 -10.29 10.35 -20.11
C LYS A 154 -10.50 11.80 -20.55
N GLY A 155 -9.79 12.21 -21.62
CA GLY A 155 -9.79 13.58 -22.14
C GLY A 155 -8.74 14.51 -21.52
N PHE A 156 -7.97 14.02 -20.52
CA PHE A 156 -6.88 14.78 -19.88
C PHE A 156 -5.48 14.29 -20.27
N GLU A 157 -5.36 13.40 -21.24
CA GLU A 157 -4.12 12.73 -21.66
C GLU A 157 -3.00 13.72 -21.99
N LYS A 158 -3.35 14.79 -22.72
CA LYS A 158 -2.41 15.82 -23.21
C LYS A 158 -2.19 16.98 -22.25
N LYS A 159 -2.88 17.00 -21.10
CA LYS A 159 -2.71 18.03 -20.09
C LYS A 159 -1.41 17.85 -19.33
N LEU A 160 -0.85 18.97 -18.83
CA LEU A 160 0.30 18.99 -17.91
C LEU A 160 -0.19 18.89 -16.46
N PRO A 161 0.63 18.40 -15.51
CA PRO A 161 0.24 18.25 -14.11
C PRO A 161 -0.37 19.49 -13.48
N HIS A 162 0.20 20.68 -13.72
CA HIS A 162 -0.29 21.94 -13.16
C HIS A 162 -1.69 22.36 -13.65
N GLN A 163 -2.21 21.71 -14.70
CA GLN A 163 -3.55 21.94 -15.23
C GLN A 163 -4.62 21.03 -14.58
N LEU A 164 -4.21 20.17 -13.65
CA LEU A 164 -5.06 19.21 -12.96
C LEU A 164 -5.20 19.60 -11.48
N SER A 165 -6.37 19.30 -10.89
CA SER A 165 -6.55 19.36 -9.44
C SER A 165 -5.65 18.33 -8.72
N GLY A 166 -5.40 18.50 -7.43
CA GLY A 166 -4.60 17.56 -6.63
C GLY A 166 -5.13 16.13 -6.68
N GLY A 167 -6.45 15.96 -6.60
CA GLY A 167 -7.09 14.64 -6.74
C GLY A 167 -6.91 14.02 -8.13
N MET A 168 -6.96 14.83 -9.19
CA MET A 168 -6.68 14.36 -10.55
C MET A 168 -5.20 13.96 -10.72
N GLN A 169 -4.28 14.71 -10.12
CA GLN A 169 -2.86 14.36 -10.13
C GLN A 169 -2.63 13.02 -9.40
N GLN A 170 -3.31 12.81 -8.28
CA GLN A 170 -3.20 11.56 -7.52
C GLN A 170 -3.76 10.37 -8.31
N ARG A 171 -4.87 10.55 -9.02
CA ARG A 171 -5.39 9.53 -9.95
C ARG A 171 -4.42 9.22 -11.10
N ALA A 172 -3.73 10.22 -11.63
CA ALA A 172 -2.68 10.01 -12.63
C ALA A 172 -1.48 9.24 -12.06
N ALA A 173 -1.07 9.52 -10.80
CA ALA A 173 -0.04 8.76 -10.11
C ALA A 173 -0.45 7.29 -9.88
N LEU A 174 -1.72 7.04 -9.55
CA LEU A 174 -2.27 5.68 -9.46
C LEU A 174 -2.25 4.97 -10.82
N ALA A 175 -2.68 5.62 -11.90
CA ALA A 175 -2.59 5.07 -13.26
C ALA A 175 -1.15 4.72 -13.64
N ARG A 176 -0.18 5.59 -13.29
CA ARG A 176 1.25 5.33 -13.49
C ARG A 176 1.73 4.11 -12.71
N ALA A 177 1.30 3.94 -11.47
CA ALA A 177 1.66 2.79 -10.65
C ALA A 177 1.08 1.48 -11.21
N LEU A 178 -0.15 1.52 -11.76
CA LEU A 178 -0.81 0.38 -12.39
C LEU A 178 -0.24 0.04 -13.78
N ALA A 179 0.43 0.97 -14.45
CA ALA A 179 0.87 0.83 -15.84
C ALA A 179 1.82 -0.36 -16.07
N LEU A 180 2.57 -0.78 -15.05
CA LEU A 180 3.47 -1.94 -15.10
C LEU A 180 2.80 -3.27 -14.76
N ASP A 181 1.50 -3.29 -14.53
CA ASP A 181 0.77 -4.45 -14.00
C ASP A 181 1.45 -5.05 -12.75
N PRO A 182 1.59 -4.25 -11.68
CA PRO A 182 2.32 -4.66 -10.49
C PRO A 182 1.63 -5.83 -9.78
N SER A 183 2.42 -6.62 -9.04
CA SER A 183 1.90 -7.66 -8.14
C SER A 183 1.39 -7.06 -6.83
N ILE A 184 2.01 -5.96 -6.41
CA ILE A 184 1.70 -5.25 -5.16
C ILE A 184 1.63 -3.74 -5.41
N LEU A 185 0.66 -3.09 -4.76
CA LEU A 185 0.55 -1.63 -4.68
C LEU A 185 0.88 -1.16 -3.27
N LEU A 186 1.85 -0.28 -3.16
CA LEU A 186 2.26 0.35 -1.93
C LEU A 186 1.87 1.83 -1.98
N MET A 187 1.07 2.29 -1.02
CA MET A 187 0.54 3.64 -1.00
C MET A 187 0.85 4.32 0.32
N ASP A 188 1.63 5.41 0.28
CA ASP A 188 2.01 6.19 1.46
C ASP A 188 1.17 7.46 1.52
N GLU A 189 0.11 7.45 2.33
CA GLU A 189 -0.82 8.56 2.58
C GLU A 189 -1.34 9.23 1.29
N PRO A 190 -1.84 8.48 0.31
CA PRO A 190 -2.10 9.02 -1.03
C PRO A 190 -3.21 10.08 -1.05
N PHE A 191 -4.01 10.21 0.01
CA PHE A 191 -5.12 11.14 0.09
C PHE A 191 -4.93 12.27 1.11
N ALA A 192 -3.76 12.35 1.78
CA ALA A 192 -3.53 13.29 2.86
C ALA A 192 -3.63 14.78 2.43
N ALA A 193 -3.33 15.08 1.17
CA ALA A 193 -3.39 16.46 0.65
C ALA A 193 -4.77 16.86 0.10
N LEU A 194 -5.79 15.98 0.22
CA LEU A 194 -7.12 16.22 -0.31
C LEU A 194 -8.08 16.70 0.79
N ASP A 195 -9.03 17.57 0.40
CA ASP A 195 -10.18 17.89 1.24
C ASP A 195 -11.05 16.65 1.49
N GLU A 196 -11.89 16.69 2.51
CA GLU A 196 -12.69 15.54 2.97
C GLU A 196 -13.59 14.95 1.87
N ILE A 197 -14.30 15.80 1.12
CA ILE A 197 -15.22 15.37 0.06
C ILE A 197 -14.44 14.69 -1.07
N THR A 198 -13.33 15.29 -1.49
CA THR A 198 -12.47 14.73 -2.55
C THR A 198 -11.82 13.42 -2.08
N ARG A 199 -11.43 13.33 -0.82
CA ARG A 199 -10.85 12.14 -0.20
C ARG A 199 -11.83 10.98 -0.21
N ASP A 200 -13.09 11.22 0.15
CA ASP A 200 -14.14 10.22 0.11
C ASP A 200 -14.37 9.68 -1.30
N ARG A 201 -14.49 10.58 -2.27
CA ARG A 201 -14.61 10.19 -3.68
C ARG A 201 -13.42 9.34 -4.13
N MET A 202 -12.21 9.70 -3.73
CA MET A 202 -11.01 8.94 -4.05
C MET A 202 -11.00 7.55 -3.41
N ALA A 203 -11.53 7.41 -2.19
CA ALA A 203 -11.67 6.12 -1.54
C ALA A 203 -12.65 5.20 -2.30
N PHE A 204 -13.78 5.73 -2.76
CA PHE A 204 -14.73 4.97 -3.61
C PHE A 204 -14.10 4.56 -4.94
N GLU A 205 -13.39 5.48 -5.61
CA GLU A 205 -12.70 5.19 -6.87
C GLU A 205 -11.59 4.14 -6.68
N LEU A 206 -10.79 4.25 -5.63
CA LEU A 206 -9.75 3.27 -5.32
C LEU A 206 -10.36 1.90 -5.05
N MET A 207 -11.46 1.82 -4.31
CA MET A 207 -12.19 0.58 -4.07
C MET A 207 -12.64 -0.07 -5.39
N ARG A 208 -13.25 0.73 -6.29
CA ARG A 208 -13.69 0.26 -7.61
C ARG A 208 -12.52 -0.28 -8.44
N ILE A 209 -11.41 0.45 -8.48
CA ILE A 209 -10.20 0.05 -9.18
C ILE A 209 -9.64 -1.25 -8.57
N TRP A 210 -9.52 -1.30 -7.25
CA TRP A 210 -9.01 -2.50 -6.57
C TRP A 210 -9.89 -3.73 -6.81
N GLN A 211 -11.21 -3.60 -6.81
CA GLN A 211 -12.13 -4.71 -7.12
C GLN A 211 -11.92 -5.27 -8.53
N GLN A 212 -11.59 -4.41 -9.49
CA GLN A 212 -11.32 -4.81 -10.87
C GLN A 212 -9.99 -5.54 -11.02
N TYR A 213 -8.95 -5.10 -10.29
CA TYR A 213 -7.58 -5.62 -10.48
C TYR A 213 -7.15 -6.65 -9.44
N ARG A 214 -7.78 -6.65 -8.27
CA ARG A 214 -7.48 -7.56 -7.17
C ARG A 214 -5.98 -7.69 -6.85
N LYS A 215 -5.27 -6.56 -6.82
CA LYS A 215 -3.86 -6.51 -6.43
C LYS A 215 -3.73 -6.52 -4.91
N THR A 216 -2.65 -7.09 -4.40
CA THR A 216 -2.30 -6.94 -2.98
C THR A 216 -1.94 -5.48 -2.72
N VAL A 217 -2.54 -4.87 -1.71
CA VAL A 217 -2.35 -3.44 -1.38
C VAL A 217 -1.90 -3.28 0.05
N ILE A 218 -0.83 -2.50 0.25
CA ILE A 218 -0.48 -1.92 1.56
C ILE A 218 -0.73 -0.41 1.48
N PHE A 219 -1.63 0.07 2.32
CA PHE A 219 -2.12 1.43 2.33
C PHE A 219 -1.83 2.10 3.66
N VAL A 220 -1.00 3.12 3.66
CA VAL A 220 -0.72 3.94 4.85
C VAL A 220 -1.69 5.10 4.88
N THR A 221 -2.36 5.29 6.00
CA THR A 221 -3.25 6.43 6.22
C THR A 221 -3.33 6.83 7.68
N HIS A 222 -3.69 8.08 7.93
CA HIS A 222 -4.07 8.59 9.25
C HIS A 222 -5.59 8.57 9.48
N SER A 223 -6.38 8.31 8.43
CA SER A 223 -7.83 8.25 8.51
C SER A 223 -8.31 6.82 8.83
N LEU A 224 -8.86 6.62 10.01
CA LEU A 224 -9.44 5.33 10.40
C LEU A 224 -10.66 4.98 9.53
N ALA A 225 -11.42 6.00 9.10
CA ALA A 225 -12.56 5.80 8.20
C ALA A 225 -12.11 5.25 6.83
N GLU A 226 -11.01 5.78 6.26
CA GLU A 226 -10.40 5.22 5.04
C GLU A 226 -9.93 3.78 5.26
N ALA A 227 -9.18 3.55 6.36
CA ALA A 227 -8.63 2.25 6.68
C ALA A 227 -9.73 1.18 6.78
N VAL A 228 -10.80 1.44 7.53
CA VAL A 228 -11.92 0.50 7.69
C VAL A 228 -12.69 0.35 6.39
N PHE A 229 -12.90 1.44 5.64
CA PHE A 229 -13.67 1.39 4.40
C PHE A 229 -12.97 0.58 3.31
N LEU A 230 -11.65 0.72 3.16
CA LEU A 230 -10.89 0.13 2.06
C LEU A 230 -10.44 -1.30 2.34
N SER A 231 -10.12 -1.63 3.60
CA SER A 231 -9.26 -2.78 3.91
C SER A 231 -10.03 -4.06 4.26
N ASP A 232 -9.38 -5.18 4.02
CA ASP A 232 -9.73 -6.49 4.60
C ASP A 232 -9.12 -6.61 6.00
N GLN A 233 -7.95 -5.95 6.24
CA GLN A 233 -7.29 -5.89 7.54
C GLN A 233 -6.76 -4.49 7.83
N VAL A 234 -6.89 -4.05 9.08
CA VAL A 234 -6.26 -2.83 9.59
C VAL A 234 -5.21 -3.20 10.63
N VAL A 235 -3.96 -2.84 10.36
CA VAL A 235 -2.81 -3.06 11.23
C VAL A 235 -2.54 -1.78 12.01
N LEU A 236 -2.81 -1.80 13.31
CA LEU A 236 -2.50 -0.70 14.22
C LEU A 236 -1.07 -0.84 14.71
N MET A 237 -0.26 0.18 14.46
CA MET A 237 1.14 0.27 14.89
C MET A 237 1.28 1.22 16.08
N SER A 238 2.20 0.90 17.00
CA SER A 238 2.64 1.78 18.09
C SER A 238 4.01 2.37 17.78
N ALA A 239 4.33 3.49 18.43
CA ALA A 239 5.60 4.20 18.23
C ALA A 239 6.67 3.83 19.27
N ARG A 240 7.93 4.13 18.93
CA ARG A 240 9.13 4.25 19.74
C ARG A 240 9.54 3.02 20.57
N PRO A 241 10.02 1.97 19.90
CA PRO A 241 10.13 1.77 18.47
C PRO A 241 8.81 1.31 17.85
N GLY A 242 8.68 1.49 16.52
CA GLY A 242 7.50 1.05 15.78
C GLY A 242 7.32 -0.46 15.88
N ARG A 243 6.12 -0.90 16.19
CA ARG A 243 5.75 -2.32 16.28
C ARG A 243 4.27 -2.49 15.94
N ILE A 244 3.87 -3.68 15.53
CA ILE A 244 2.45 -4.01 15.42
C ILE A 244 1.87 -4.12 16.82
N HIS A 245 0.86 -3.33 17.10
CA HIS A 245 0.13 -3.36 18.36
C HIS A 245 -1.05 -4.34 18.29
N LYS A 246 -1.86 -4.22 17.23
CA LYS A 246 -3.02 -5.09 17.00
C LYS A 246 -3.38 -5.13 15.52
N ILE A 247 -3.90 -6.27 15.07
CA ILE A 247 -4.46 -6.46 13.73
C ILE A 247 -5.97 -6.65 13.89
N TYR A 248 -6.74 -5.95 13.06
CA TYR A 248 -8.20 -6.04 13.00
C TYR A 248 -8.61 -6.59 11.64
N ASP A 249 -9.34 -7.69 11.63
CA ASP A 249 -10.04 -8.16 10.46
C ASP A 249 -11.31 -7.32 10.26
N ILE A 250 -11.55 -6.86 9.06
CA ILE A 250 -12.66 -5.97 8.72
C ILE A 250 -13.72 -6.80 8.00
N ASP A 251 -14.63 -7.34 8.77
CA ASP A 251 -15.73 -8.18 8.29
C ASP A 251 -16.94 -7.30 7.86
N LEU A 252 -16.68 -6.42 6.89
CA LEU A 252 -17.71 -5.64 6.21
C LEU A 252 -17.93 -6.19 4.81
N PRO A 253 -19.18 -6.42 4.40
CA PRO A 253 -19.49 -7.01 3.09
C PRO A 253 -18.95 -6.14 1.94
N ARG A 254 -18.63 -6.76 0.83
CA ARG A 254 -18.23 -6.10 -0.42
C ARG A 254 -19.29 -6.35 -1.50
N PRO A 255 -19.56 -5.43 -2.42
CA PRO A 255 -18.94 -4.12 -2.58
C PRO A 255 -19.34 -3.12 -1.49
N ARG A 256 -18.39 -2.34 -1.00
CA ARG A 256 -18.67 -1.28 -0.02
C ARG A 256 -19.04 0.00 -0.75
N ASN A 257 -20.04 0.69 -0.24
CA ASN A 257 -20.65 1.88 -0.82
C ASN A 257 -20.94 2.94 0.28
N GLU A 258 -21.70 3.98 -0.07
CA GLU A 258 -22.09 5.02 0.88
C GLU A 258 -22.88 4.47 2.06
N GLU A 259 -23.79 3.51 1.83
CA GLU A 259 -24.57 2.86 2.89
C GLU A 259 -23.66 2.12 3.88
N THR A 260 -22.59 1.48 3.38
CA THR A 260 -21.60 0.84 4.25
C THR A 260 -20.98 1.84 5.23
N ARG A 261 -20.69 3.08 4.80
CA ARG A 261 -20.12 4.12 5.66
C ARG A 261 -21.09 4.62 6.72
N LEU A 262 -22.39 4.54 6.46
CA LEU A 262 -23.44 4.94 7.39
C LEU A 262 -23.84 3.82 8.35
N SER A 263 -23.38 2.58 8.12
CA SER A 263 -23.78 1.43 8.90
C SER A 263 -23.22 1.47 10.33
N ASP A 264 -23.98 0.88 11.27
CA ASP A 264 -23.56 0.74 12.67
C ASP A 264 -22.28 -0.09 12.81
N ASP A 265 -22.11 -1.12 12.00
CA ASP A 265 -20.92 -1.97 12.00
C ASP A 265 -19.65 -1.21 11.59
N PHE A 266 -19.76 -0.36 10.56
CA PHE A 266 -18.66 0.51 10.16
C PHE A 266 -18.28 1.47 11.29
N ASN A 267 -19.27 2.16 11.87
CA ASN A 267 -19.05 3.12 12.94
C ASN A 267 -18.50 2.46 14.19
N ARG A 268 -18.96 1.25 14.53
CA ARG A 268 -18.46 0.43 15.65
C ARG A 268 -16.98 0.09 15.45
N LEU A 269 -16.58 -0.39 14.25
CA LEU A 269 -15.20 -0.75 13.95
C LEU A 269 -14.28 0.49 14.00
N VAL A 270 -14.67 1.60 13.39
CA VAL A 270 -13.90 2.86 13.46
C VAL A 270 -13.75 3.30 14.92
N GLY A 271 -14.82 3.26 15.70
CA GLY A 271 -14.80 3.62 17.12
C GLY A 271 -13.93 2.68 17.97
N GLU A 272 -13.93 1.37 17.68
CA GLU A 272 -13.08 0.40 18.37
C GLU A 272 -11.60 0.68 18.11
N ILE A 273 -11.20 0.80 16.83
CA ILE A 273 -9.82 1.06 16.46
C ILE A 273 -9.36 2.42 17.01
N ASN A 274 -10.24 3.43 16.99
CA ASN A 274 -9.94 4.76 17.51
C ASN A 274 -9.65 4.73 19.02
N ARG A 275 -10.45 4.01 19.82
CA ARG A 275 -10.19 3.85 21.26
C ARG A 275 -8.84 3.20 21.53
N GLU A 276 -8.45 2.21 20.72
CA GLU A 276 -7.17 1.54 20.88
C GLU A 276 -6.00 2.42 20.41
N LEU A 277 -6.18 3.19 19.33
CA LEU A 277 -5.21 4.17 18.86
C LEU A 277 -4.92 5.23 19.95
N TYR A 278 -5.94 5.73 20.67
CA TYR A 278 -5.73 6.65 21.78
C TYR A 278 -4.90 6.03 22.90
N LYS A 279 -5.09 4.76 23.27
CA LYS A 279 -4.27 4.07 24.26
C LYS A 279 -2.81 4.02 23.81
N VAL A 280 -2.58 3.67 22.55
CA VAL A 280 -1.22 3.61 21.94
C VAL A 280 -0.54 4.97 21.91
N MET A 281 -1.30 6.07 21.77
CA MET A 281 -0.75 7.44 21.76
C MET A 281 -0.38 7.95 23.16
N LEU A 282 -0.95 7.39 24.20
CA LEU A 282 -0.68 7.75 25.61
C LEU A 282 0.48 6.96 26.23
N LEU A 283 0.97 5.93 25.55
CA LEU A 283 2.15 5.13 25.91
C LEU A 283 3.44 5.75 25.36
#